data_828c0406851770e6a921e3d45ec05ba1
#
_entry.id   828c0406851770e6a921e3d45ec05ba1
#
_cell.length_a   1.000
_cell.length_b   1.000
_cell.length_c   1.000
_cell.angle_alpha   90.00
_cell.angle_beta   90.00
_cell.angle_gamma   90.00
#
_symmetry.space_group_name_H-M   'P 1'
#
loop_
_entity.id
_entity.type
_entity.pdbx_description
1 polymer ?
#
loop_
_entity_poly.entity_id
_entity_poly.type
_entity_poly.pdbx_seq_one_letter_code
_entity_poly.pdbx_strand_id
1 'polypeptide(L)'
;MKDPQAPVVSRPVFLPTARAQFAAAYPEVPHKLAHALADHPLLGIEALARLGEALPPGAVEYNRGDLPIGVDGKPAATGLTIGETIRRIDTTASWAVLKNIEQRPDYAGLPAALLGELRPAIEARTGSMLKTQGFVFVSSPEAVTPYHFDPEHNILLQLRGTKVLTQFPAGDARFAPDSVHESYHLGGGRELAWQDNFMPYGTPFDLAAGEAVFVPVMAPHFVRNGPAVSISLSITWRSEWSFAEADARGCNMLLRRLGLNPRAPGRYPARNLAKATAWRTYAKLTGRR
;
A
#
# COMPACT_ATOMS: atom_id res chain seq x y z
N MET A 1 -7.42 35.19 14.73
CA MET A 1 -6.37 34.18 14.73
C MET A 1 -6.26 33.67 13.28
N LYS A 2 -5.13 33.87 12.61
CA LYS A 2 -4.90 33.36 11.25
C LYS A 2 -4.72 31.85 11.36
N ASP A 3 -5.52 31.08 10.64
CA ASP A 3 -5.29 29.64 10.43
C ASP A 3 -3.85 29.43 9.98
N PRO A 4 -3.09 28.52 10.60
CA PRO A 4 -1.80 28.11 10.07
C PRO A 4 -2.08 27.38 8.75
N GLN A 5 -1.83 28.07 7.63
CA GLN A 5 -1.85 27.42 6.32
C GLN A 5 -0.91 26.21 6.39
N ALA A 6 -1.44 25.01 6.06
CA ALA A 6 -0.64 23.82 5.91
C ALA A 6 0.58 24.12 5.03
N PRO A 7 1.77 23.60 5.37
CA PRO A 7 2.96 23.83 4.56
C PRO A 7 2.72 23.25 3.17
N VAL A 8 2.43 24.11 2.22
CA VAL A 8 2.34 23.77 0.81
C VAL A 8 3.69 23.18 0.44
N VAL A 9 3.73 21.97 -0.11
CA VAL A 9 4.93 21.41 -0.70
C VAL A 9 5.36 22.35 -1.82
N SER A 10 6.26 23.29 -1.50
CA SER A 10 6.64 24.38 -2.41
C SER A 10 7.60 23.95 -3.51
N ARG A 11 8.03 22.69 -3.50
CA ARG A 11 8.92 22.08 -4.50
C ARG A 11 8.35 20.74 -4.97
N PRO A 12 8.60 20.34 -6.23
CA PRO A 12 8.23 19.01 -6.70
C PRO A 12 8.81 17.92 -5.80
N VAL A 13 7.98 16.95 -5.46
CA VAL A 13 8.40 15.78 -4.66
C VAL A 13 9.22 14.82 -5.51
N PHE A 14 8.80 14.59 -6.75
CA PHE A 14 9.51 13.74 -7.69
C PHE A 14 10.27 14.55 -8.73
N LEU A 15 11.54 14.20 -8.95
CA LEU A 15 12.33 14.78 -10.03
C LEU A 15 11.71 14.45 -11.41
N PRO A 16 11.94 15.27 -12.44
CA PRO A 16 11.43 14.99 -13.79
C PRO A 16 11.80 13.59 -14.31
N THR A 17 13.02 13.12 -14.01
CA THR A 17 13.48 11.77 -14.36
C THR A 17 12.68 10.66 -13.68
N ALA A 18 12.37 10.82 -12.40
CA ALA A 18 11.54 9.87 -11.66
C ALA A 18 10.12 9.82 -12.21
N ARG A 19 9.52 10.97 -12.57
CA ARG A 19 8.19 11.03 -13.20
C ARG A 19 8.18 10.38 -14.58
N ALA A 20 9.22 10.58 -15.39
CA ALA A 20 9.36 9.93 -16.69
C ALA A 20 9.51 8.41 -16.55
N GLN A 21 10.31 7.94 -15.58
CA GLN A 21 10.46 6.52 -15.28
C GLN A 21 9.14 5.89 -14.82
N PHE A 22 8.41 6.57 -13.93
CA PHE A 22 7.09 6.13 -13.51
C PHE A 22 6.13 6.03 -14.70
N ALA A 23 6.07 7.06 -15.55
CA ALA A 23 5.21 7.05 -16.72
C ALA A 23 5.54 5.91 -17.70
N ALA A 24 6.80 5.50 -17.81
CA ALA A 24 7.21 4.38 -18.66
C ALA A 24 6.80 3.02 -18.09
N ALA A 25 6.92 2.81 -16.78
CA ALA A 25 6.78 1.53 -16.09
C ALA A 25 5.37 1.24 -15.56
N TYR A 26 4.61 2.26 -15.17
CA TYR A 26 3.25 2.13 -14.64
C TYR A 26 2.31 1.49 -15.68
N PRO A 27 1.36 0.62 -15.31
CA PRO A 27 1.00 0.21 -13.94
C PRO A 27 1.53 -1.17 -13.52
N GLU A 28 2.34 -1.84 -14.32
CA GLU A 28 2.67 -3.27 -14.13
C GLU A 28 4.11 -3.52 -13.66
N VAL A 29 5.04 -2.61 -13.96
CA VAL A 29 6.46 -2.85 -13.68
C VAL A 29 6.87 -2.17 -12.39
N PRO A 30 7.25 -2.93 -11.33
CA PRO A 30 7.79 -2.35 -10.11
C PRO A 30 9.13 -1.67 -10.39
N HIS A 31 9.36 -0.51 -9.76
CA HIS A 31 10.58 0.27 -9.98
C HIS A 31 10.83 1.25 -8.84
N LYS A 32 12.09 1.63 -8.65
CA LYS A 32 12.48 2.66 -7.69
C LYS A 32 12.24 4.07 -8.25
N LEU A 33 11.99 5.01 -7.35
CA LEU A 33 11.85 6.43 -7.62
C LEU A 33 12.64 7.22 -6.58
N ALA A 34 13.22 8.36 -6.95
CA ALA A 34 13.78 9.32 -5.99
C ALA A 34 12.75 10.38 -5.60
N HIS A 35 12.73 10.77 -4.32
CA HIS A 35 11.81 11.79 -3.80
C HIS A 35 12.48 12.75 -2.80
N ALA A 36 11.88 13.92 -2.58
CA ALA A 36 12.42 15.01 -1.75
C ALA A 36 11.68 15.17 -0.39
N LEU A 37 11.09 14.12 0.18
CA LEU A 37 10.28 14.20 1.41
C LEU A 37 10.98 13.73 2.68
N ALA A 38 12.24 13.30 2.63
CA ALA A 38 12.92 12.69 3.79
C ALA A 38 12.90 13.61 5.04
N ASP A 39 13.09 14.92 4.84
CA ASP A 39 13.15 15.89 5.93
C ASP A 39 11.86 16.72 6.11
N HIS A 40 10.72 16.20 5.63
CA HIS A 40 9.46 16.93 5.75
C HIS A 40 9.01 17.04 7.21
N PRO A 41 8.72 18.25 7.74
CA PRO A 41 8.49 18.49 9.16
C PRO A 41 7.30 17.74 9.75
N LEU A 42 6.27 17.44 8.95
CA LEU A 42 5.12 16.63 9.39
C LEU A 42 5.44 15.13 9.50
N LEU A 43 6.59 14.67 9.03
CA LEU A 43 6.94 13.25 8.95
C LEU A 43 8.05 12.84 9.94
N GLY A 44 8.41 13.73 10.87
CA GLY A 44 9.29 13.44 12.00
C GLY A 44 8.55 12.72 13.14
N ILE A 45 9.31 12.01 13.99
CA ILE A 45 8.78 11.17 15.10
C ILE A 45 7.74 11.90 15.95
N GLU A 46 8.06 13.11 16.42
CA GLU A 46 7.16 13.86 17.31
C GLU A 46 5.89 14.32 16.59
N ALA A 47 5.99 14.74 15.33
CA ALA A 47 4.81 15.10 14.54
C ALA A 47 3.91 13.88 14.31
N LEU A 48 4.52 12.71 14.04
CA LEU A 48 3.79 11.46 13.84
C LEU A 48 3.18 10.91 15.14
N ALA A 49 3.84 11.09 16.29
CA ALA A 49 3.25 10.73 17.58
C ALA A 49 1.97 11.56 17.85
N ARG A 50 2.05 12.90 17.66
CA ARG A 50 0.86 13.78 17.76
C ARG A 50 -0.22 13.43 16.74
N LEU A 51 0.15 13.09 15.51
CA LEU A 51 -0.79 12.61 14.51
C LEU A 51 -1.53 11.35 15.00
N GLY A 52 -0.78 10.36 15.49
CA GLY A 52 -1.35 9.12 16.03
C GLY A 52 -2.33 9.37 17.19
N GLU A 53 -1.99 10.27 18.10
CA GLU A 53 -2.85 10.68 19.23
C GLU A 53 -4.12 11.41 18.77
N ALA A 54 -4.07 12.11 17.64
CA ALA A 54 -5.19 12.89 17.09
C ALA A 54 -6.07 12.13 16.10
N LEU A 55 -5.64 10.95 15.61
CA LEU A 55 -6.41 10.11 14.71
C LEU A 55 -7.47 9.31 15.49
N PRO A 56 -8.63 8.99 14.87
CA PRO A 56 -9.61 8.11 15.49
C PRO A 56 -9.03 6.69 15.69
N PRO A 57 -9.50 5.93 16.69
CA PRO A 57 -8.95 4.59 17.00
C PRO A 57 -8.91 3.62 15.81
N GLY A 58 -9.87 3.68 14.91
CA GLY A 58 -9.91 2.85 13.70
C GLY A 58 -8.87 3.22 12.62
N ALA A 59 -8.26 4.40 12.75
CA ALA A 59 -7.22 4.88 11.82
C ALA A 59 -5.80 4.69 12.37
N VAL A 60 -5.63 4.07 13.53
CA VAL A 60 -4.33 3.71 14.10
C VAL A 60 -4.27 2.20 14.33
N GLU A 61 -3.12 1.61 14.00
CA GLU A 61 -2.84 0.23 14.30
C GLU A 61 -1.38 0.12 14.75
N TYR A 62 -1.13 -0.57 15.86
CA TYR A 62 0.21 -0.74 16.39
C TYR A 62 0.29 -2.03 17.21
N ASN A 63 1.32 -2.79 16.94
CA ASN A 63 1.51 -4.13 17.48
C ASN A 63 3.02 -4.43 17.61
N ARG A 64 3.34 -5.61 18.16
CA ARG A 64 4.71 -6.11 18.12
C ARG A 64 5.16 -6.36 16.68
N GLY A 65 6.44 -6.10 16.42
CA GLY A 65 7.03 -6.13 15.07
C GLY A 65 8.08 -7.22 14.88
N ASP A 66 8.33 -8.04 15.89
CA ASP A 66 9.26 -9.17 15.89
C ASP A 66 8.59 -10.43 15.29
N LEU A 67 8.17 -10.35 14.03
CA LEU A 67 7.36 -11.38 13.40
C LEU A 67 8.12 -12.08 12.25
N PRO A 68 7.83 -13.38 11.98
CA PRO A 68 8.30 -14.04 10.78
C PRO A 68 7.57 -13.50 9.53
N ILE A 69 8.06 -13.83 8.34
CA ILE A 69 7.44 -13.41 7.06
C ILE A 69 6.02 -13.98 6.91
N GLY A 70 5.81 -15.22 7.32
CA GLY A 70 4.48 -15.83 7.37
C GLY A 70 3.94 -15.78 8.79
N VAL A 71 2.76 -15.19 9.00
CA VAL A 71 2.11 -15.09 10.32
C VAL A 71 0.66 -15.52 10.21
N ASP A 72 0.27 -16.43 11.12
CA ASP A 72 -1.13 -16.77 11.34
C ASP A 72 -1.67 -15.94 12.52
N GLY A 73 -2.60 -15.03 12.21
CA GLY A 73 -3.31 -14.26 13.21
C GLY A 73 -2.77 -12.84 13.43
N LYS A 74 -3.41 -12.11 14.36
CA LYS A 74 -3.07 -10.73 14.68
C LYS A 74 -1.92 -10.68 15.70
N PRO A 75 -0.87 -9.84 15.46
CA PRO A 75 0.21 -9.67 16.43
C PRO A 75 -0.25 -9.18 17.81
N ALA A 76 0.51 -9.48 18.86
CA ALA A 76 0.19 -9.04 20.21
C ALA A 76 0.30 -7.51 20.36
N ALA A 77 -0.53 -6.94 21.23
CA ALA A 77 -0.47 -5.52 21.56
C ALA A 77 0.81 -5.16 22.33
N THR A 78 1.25 -3.91 22.20
CA THR A 78 2.46 -3.40 22.86
C THR A 78 2.26 -3.07 24.35
N GLY A 79 1.01 -2.87 24.78
CA GLY A 79 0.68 -2.37 26.12
C GLY A 79 0.92 -0.86 26.31
N LEU A 80 1.38 -0.16 25.28
CA LEU A 80 1.62 1.29 25.28
C LEU A 80 0.51 2.01 24.49
N THR A 81 0.38 3.32 24.69
CA THR A 81 -0.43 4.17 23.80
C THR A 81 0.26 4.32 22.44
N ILE A 82 -0.49 4.75 21.40
CA ILE A 82 0.09 5.00 20.09
C ILE A 82 1.21 6.03 20.12
N GLY A 83 1.03 7.12 20.85
CA GLY A 83 2.05 8.19 20.98
C GLY A 83 3.31 7.68 21.69
N GLU A 84 3.18 6.90 22.77
CA GLU A 84 4.30 6.29 23.47
C GLU A 84 5.01 5.25 22.59
N THR A 85 4.26 4.43 21.85
CA THR A 85 4.82 3.44 20.91
C THR A 85 5.69 4.15 19.87
N ILE A 86 5.20 5.25 19.26
CA ILE A 86 5.95 5.97 18.23
C ILE A 86 7.18 6.67 18.82
N ARG A 87 7.08 7.34 19.99
CA ARG A 87 8.21 8.02 20.62
C ARG A 87 9.33 7.08 21.06
N ARG A 88 8.98 5.85 21.41
CA ARG A 88 9.89 4.81 21.90
C ARG A 88 10.09 3.68 20.89
N ILE A 89 9.85 3.94 19.61
CA ILE A 89 9.85 2.92 18.56
C ILE A 89 11.21 2.22 18.40
N ASP A 90 12.29 2.86 18.80
CA ASP A 90 13.64 2.31 18.80
C ASP A 90 13.83 1.13 19.75
N THR A 91 13.04 1.07 20.82
CA THR A 91 13.20 0.08 21.92
C THR A 91 11.99 -0.82 22.15
N THR A 92 10.88 -0.59 21.45
CA THR A 92 9.61 -1.30 21.74
C THR A 92 9.39 -2.56 20.91
N ALA A 93 10.30 -2.91 20.01
CA ALA A 93 10.15 -4.04 19.08
C ALA A 93 8.76 -4.08 18.43
N SER A 94 8.32 -2.93 17.90
CA SER A 94 6.94 -2.67 17.47
C SER A 94 6.89 -2.09 16.06
N TRP A 95 5.70 -2.04 15.52
CA TRP A 95 5.37 -1.21 14.39
C TRP A 95 4.05 -0.47 14.64
N ALA A 96 3.92 0.68 14.00
CA ALA A 96 2.70 1.49 14.02
C ALA A 96 2.34 1.92 12.59
N VAL A 97 1.04 1.90 12.29
CA VAL A 97 0.49 2.42 11.04
C VAL A 97 -0.53 3.50 11.37
N LEU A 98 -0.33 4.68 10.80
CA LEU A 98 -1.28 5.79 10.82
C LEU A 98 -2.00 5.80 9.47
N LYS A 99 -3.30 5.52 9.48
CA LYS A 99 -4.12 5.27 8.29
C LYS A 99 -4.92 6.51 7.88
N ASN A 100 -5.02 6.73 6.57
CA ASN A 100 -5.83 7.82 6.02
C ASN A 100 -5.44 9.18 6.62
N ILE A 101 -4.14 9.50 6.60
CA ILE A 101 -3.61 10.72 7.21
C ILE A 101 -4.21 11.98 6.62
N GLU A 102 -4.72 11.93 5.39
CA GLU A 102 -5.41 13.01 4.69
C GLU A 102 -6.72 13.47 5.38
N GLN A 103 -7.26 12.68 6.29
CA GLN A 103 -8.41 13.10 7.12
C GLN A 103 -8.05 14.22 8.11
N ARG A 104 -6.76 14.43 8.36
CA ARG A 104 -6.28 15.55 9.17
C ARG A 104 -5.95 16.75 8.27
N PRO A 105 -6.48 17.96 8.56
CA PRO A 105 -6.28 19.14 7.72
C PRO A 105 -4.80 19.43 7.42
N ASP A 106 -3.92 19.26 8.42
CA ASP A 106 -2.47 19.52 8.28
C ASP A 106 -1.80 18.56 7.28
N TYR A 107 -2.36 17.38 7.06
CA TYR A 107 -1.84 16.33 6.19
C TYR A 107 -2.59 16.19 4.86
N ALA A 108 -3.78 16.79 4.74
CA ALA A 108 -4.65 16.62 3.58
C ALA A 108 -3.97 16.98 2.23
N GLY A 109 -3.12 17.98 2.24
CA GLY A 109 -2.39 18.42 1.05
C GLY A 109 -1.27 17.48 0.59
N LEU A 110 -0.74 16.63 1.45
CA LEU A 110 0.44 15.83 1.17
C LEU A 110 0.20 14.72 0.13
N PRO A 111 -0.81 13.82 0.27
CA PRO A 111 -1.13 12.84 -0.77
C PRO A 111 -1.57 13.51 -2.08
N ALA A 112 -2.32 14.59 -2.01
CA ALA A 112 -2.80 15.31 -3.18
C ALA A 112 -1.66 15.93 -4.01
N ALA A 113 -0.65 16.52 -3.35
CA ALA A 113 0.53 17.08 -4.01
C ALA A 113 1.36 15.99 -4.69
N LEU A 114 1.65 14.89 -3.97
CA LEU A 114 2.39 13.74 -4.50
C LEU A 114 1.73 13.14 -5.74
N LEU A 115 0.46 12.78 -5.63
CA LEU A 115 -0.26 12.14 -6.72
C LEU A 115 -0.57 13.12 -7.86
N GLY A 116 -0.68 14.42 -7.56
CA GLY A 116 -0.86 15.46 -8.56
C GLY A 116 0.27 15.48 -9.61
N GLU A 117 1.50 15.20 -9.21
CA GLU A 117 2.66 15.12 -10.10
C GLU A 117 2.63 13.91 -11.04
N LEU A 118 1.97 12.82 -10.64
CA LEU A 118 1.89 11.56 -11.38
C LEU A 118 0.55 11.36 -12.09
N ARG A 119 -0.47 12.15 -11.74
CA ARG A 119 -1.84 12.04 -12.26
C ARG A 119 -1.93 11.93 -13.78
N PRO A 120 -1.23 12.74 -14.58
CA PRO A 120 -1.34 12.62 -16.04
C PRO A 120 -0.94 11.23 -16.56
N ALA A 121 0.13 10.65 -16.01
CA ALA A 121 0.58 9.31 -16.38
C ALA A 121 -0.38 8.21 -15.89
N ILE A 122 -0.94 8.37 -14.70
CA ILE A 122 -1.91 7.43 -14.11
C ILE A 122 -3.18 7.40 -14.95
N GLU A 123 -3.81 8.56 -15.17
CA GLU A 123 -5.11 8.65 -15.82
C GLU A 123 -5.05 8.28 -17.31
N ALA A 124 -3.94 8.57 -17.98
CA ALA A 124 -3.73 8.17 -19.39
C ALA A 124 -3.73 6.63 -19.57
N ARG A 125 -3.37 5.86 -18.57
CA ARG A 125 -3.27 4.39 -18.66
C ARG A 125 -4.43 3.65 -18.03
N THR A 126 -4.78 4.01 -16.80
CA THR A 126 -5.70 3.21 -15.98
C THR A 126 -7.04 3.90 -15.71
N GLY A 127 -7.29 5.06 -16.33
CA GLY A 127 -8.49 5.88 -16.11
C GLY A 127 -8.40 6.67 -14.81
N SER A 128 -9.53 7.24 -14.40
CA SER A 128 -9.63 8.15 -13.25
C SER A 128 -8.95 7.59 -12.00
N MET A 129 -8.20 8.44 -11.31
CA MET A 129 -7.59 8.14 -10.02
C MET A 129 -8.62 8.32 -8.90
N LEU A 130 -8.88 7.27 -8.16
CA LEU A 130 -9.97 7.16 -7.19
C LEU A 130 -9.42 6.69 -5.84
N LYS A 131 -10.12 6.99 -4.74
CA LYS A 131 -9.81 6.53 -3.37
C LYS A 131 -8.34 6.69 -3.02
N THR A 132 -7.84 7.91 -3.13
CA THR A 132 -6.47 8.25 -2.73
C THR A 132 -6.36 8.24 -1.21
N GLN A 133 -5.33 7.57 -0.67
CA GLN A 133 -5.13 7.42 0.77
C GLN A 133 -3.64 7.51 1.11
N GLY A 134 -3.34 8.06 2.28
CA GLY A 134 -1.98 8.10 2.83
C GLY A 134 -1.86 7.27 4.11
N PHE A 135 -0.79 6.47 4.19
CA PHE A 135 -0.47 5.64 5.35
C PHE A 135 0.96 5.93 5.79
N VAL A 136 1.18 6.19 7.07
CA VAL A 136 2.55 6.30 7.61
C VAL A 136 2.85 5.07 8.44
N PHE A 137 3.97 4.43 8.11
CA PHE A 137 4.53 3.30 8.85
C PHE A 137 5.70 3.79 9.68
N VAL A 138 5.67 3.52 10.98
CA VAL A 138 6.77 3.77 11.92
C VAL A 138 7.13 2.43 12.54
N SER A 139 8.36 1.96 12.34
CA SER A 139 8.77 0.61 12.69
C SER A 139 10.08 0.60 13.46
N SER A 140 10.15 -0.27 14.45
CA SER A 140 11.38 -0.60 15.16
C SER A 140 12.44 -1.19 14.22
N PRO A 141 13.73 -1.16 14.60
CA PRO A 141 14.77 -1.90 13.93
C PRO A 141 14.37 -3.38 13.70
N GLU A 142 14.75 -3.93 12.56
CA GLU A 142 14.56 -5.33 12.15
C GLU A 142 13.10 -5.80 12.05
N ALA A 143 12.10 -4.91 12.23
CA ALA A 143 10.69 -5.28 12.16
C ALA A 143 10.31 -5.79 10.75
N VAL A 144 9.44 -6.79 10.71
CA VAL A 144 8.97 -7.43 9.48
C VAL A 144 7.50 -7.10 9.23
N THR A 145 7.17 -6.72 8.00
CA THR A 145 5.78 -6.73 7.51
C THR A 145 5.58 -8.05 6.77
N PRO A 146 4.65 -8.90 7.23
CA PRO A 146 4.41 -10.22 6.67
C PRO A 146 4.01 -10.22 5.20
N TYR A 147 4.08 -11.39 4.57
CA TYR A 147 3.76 -11.60 3.17
C TYR A 147 2.27 -11.39 2.89
N HIS A 148 1.96 -10.45 2.00
CA HIS A 148 0.60 -10.04 1.66
C HIS A 148 0.53 -9.38 0.28
N PHE A 149 -0.66 -8.97 -0.14
CA PHE A 149 -0.87 -8.09 -1.29
C PHE A 149 -1.80 -6.93 -0.93
N ASP A 150 -1.76 -5.86 -1.73
CA ASP A 150 -2.68 -4.73 -1.64
C ASP A 150 -3.50 -4.57 -2.92
N PRO A 151 -4.80 -4.23 -2.83
CA PRO A 151 -5.66 -4.05 -3.99
C PRO A 151 -5.48 -2.69 -4.66
N GLU A 152 -4.71 -1.81 -4.05
CA GLU A 152 -4.37 -0.48 -4.56
C GLU A 152 -3.08 -0.50 -5.37
N HIS A 153 -2.93 0.47 -6.27
CA HIS A 153 -1.61 0.94 -6.65
C HIS A 153 -0.97 1.62 -5.45
N ASN A 154 0.32 1.45 -5.25
CA ASN A 154 1.02 1.99 -4.10
C ASN A 154 2.38 2.55 -4.50
N ILE A 155 2.77 3.68 -3.91
CA ILE A 155 4.16 4.15 -3.87
C ILE A 155 4.56 4.22 -2.40
N LEU A 156 5.53 3.40 -2.01
CA LEU A 156 6.12 3.40 -0.68
C LEU A 156 7.37 4.28 -0.69
N LEU A 157 7.31 5.43 -0.02
CA LEU A 157 8.39 6.40 0.10
C LEU A 157 9.14 6.17 1.42
N GLN A 158 10.44 5.90 1.37
CA GLN A 158 11.27 5.76 2.56
C GLN A 158 11.75 7.14 3.03
N LEU A 159 11.43 7.47 4.29
CA LEU A 159 11.71 8.79 4.90
C LEU A 159 12.87 8.74 5.86
N ARG A 160 13.03 7.64 6.61
CA ARG A 160 14.08 7.45 7.60
C ARG A 160 14.47 5.98 7.71
N GLY A 161 15.75 5.71 7.97
CA GLY A 161 16.28 4.34 8.05
C GLY A 161 16.32 3.67 6.68
N THR A 162 16.45 2.36 6.70
CA THR A 162 16.49 1.53 5.49
C THR A 162 15.51 0.38 5.58
N LYS A 163 15.11 -0.16 4.46
CA LYS A 163 14.32 -1.39 4.36
C LYS A 163 14.52 -2.10 3.03
N VAL A 164 14.19 -3.36 3.00
CA VAL A 164 14.09 -4.14 1.77
C VAL A 164 12.63 -4.53 1.58
N LEU A 165 12.02 -4.10 0.48
CA LEU A 165 10.73 -4.59 0.02
C LEU A 165 10.98 -5.66 -1.05
N THR A 166 10.62 -6.91 -0.77
CA THR A 166 10.72 -8.00 -1.74
C THR A 166 9.35 -8.23 -2.37
N GLN A 167 9.30 -8.07 -3.68
CA GLN A 167 8.06 -8.13 -4.45
C GLN A 167 8.07 -9.30 -5.43
N PHE A 168 6.91 -9.94 -5.58
CA PHE A 168 6.69 -11.08 -6.47
C PHE A 168 5.79 -10.67 -7.64
N PRO A 169 5.84 -11.41 -8.78
CA PRO A 169 5.04 -11.10 -9.95
C PRO A 169 3.54 -11.06 -9.65
N ALA A 170 2.90 -9.93 -9.94
CA ALA A 170 1.46 -9.77 -9.80
C ALA A 170 0.72 -10.69 -10.78
N GLY A 171 -0.34 -11.36 -10.31
CA GLY A 171 -1.17 -12.24 -11.13
C GLY A 171 -0.58 -13.64 -11.38
N ASP A 172 0.55 -13.98 -10.79
CA ASP A 172 1.10 -15.32 -10.82
C ASP A 172 0.52 -16.15 -9.65
N ALA A 173 -0.31 -17.12 -9.97
CA ALA A 173 -1.02 -17.95 -9.00
C ALA A 173 -0.11 -18.79 -8.07
N ARG A 174 1.18 -18.92 -8.41
CA ARG A 174 2.16 -19.56 -7.52
C ARG A 174 2.38 -18.76 -6.24
N PHE A 175 2.38 -17.44 -6.36
CA PHE A 175 2.66 -16.51 -5.26
C PHE A 175 1.40 -16.01 -4.57
N ALA A 176 0.31 -15.88 -5.30
CA ALA A 176 -1.01 -15.53 -4.78
C ALA A 176 -2.09 -16.27 -5.58
N PRO A 177 -2.65 -17.37 -5.03
CA PRO A 177 -3.69 -18.13 -5.70
C PRO A 177 -4.92 -17.29 -6.05
N ASP A 178 -5.51 -17.52 -7.22
CA ASP A 178 -6.71 -16.78 -7.68
C ASP A 178 -7.86 -16.84 -6.66
N SER A 179 -8.01 -17.97 -5.96
CA SER A 179 -9.03 -18.13 -4.92
C SER A 179 -8.83 -17.17 -3.74
N VAL A 180 -7.59 -16.84 -3.39
CA VAL A 180 -7.28 -15.86 -2.32
C VAL A 180 -7.62 -14.44 -2.79
N HIS A 181 -7.20 -14.08 -4.01
CA HIS A 181 -7.59 -12.80 -4.61
C HIS A 181 -9.11 -12.64 -4.71
N GLU A 182 -9.81 -13.68 -5.16
CA GLU A 182 -11.27 -13.68 -5.29
C GLU A 182 -11.96 -13.58 -3.92
N SER A 183 -11.47 -14.31 -2.91
CA SER A 183 -11.97 -14.25 -1.54
C SER A 183 -11.80 -12.87 -0.92
N TYR A 184 -10.63 -12.25 -1.13
CA TYR A 184 -10.35 -10.90 -0.62
C TYR A 184 -11.39 -9.88 -1.05
N HIS A 185 -11.77 -9.86 -2.33
CA HIS A 185 -12.76 -8.92 -2.84
C HIS A 185 -14.18 -9.16 -2.32
N LEU A 186 -14.40 -10.23 -1.57
CA LEU A 186 -15.65 -10.56 -0.87
C LEU A 186 -15.52 -10.48 0.66
N GLY A 187 -14.49 -9.82 1.16
CA GLY A 187 -14.26 -9.58 2.60
C GLY A 187 -13.30 -10.55 3.28
N GLY A 188 -12.57 -11.38 2.51
CA GLY A 188 -11.47 -12.19 3.04
C GLY A 188 -10.21 -11.38 3.36
N GLY A 189 -9.23 -12.02 4.02
CA GLY A 189 -7.94 -11.43 4.35
C GLY A 189 -7.05 -11.20 3.11
N ARG A 190 -6.01 -10.38 3.28
CA ARG A 190 -4.98 -10.11 2.28
C ARG A 190 -3.66 -10.82 2.54
N GLU A 191 -3.57 -11.48 3.67
CA GLU A 191 -2.42 -12.26 4.08
C GLU A 191 -2.28 -13.48 3.18
N LEU A 192 -1.04 -13.80 2.82
CA LEU A 192 -0.68 -14.91 1.94
C LEU A 192 0.14 -15.95 2.69
N ALA A 193 -0.06 -17.21 2.36
CA ALA A 193 0.80 -18.27 2.85
C ALA A 193 2.21 -18.13 2.27
N TRP A 194 3.20 -17.99 3.13
CA TRP A 194 4.60 -17.93 2.75
C TRP A 194 5.18 -19.33 2.55
N GLN A 195 6.04 -19.48 1.55
CA GLN A 195 6.87 -20.67 1.32
C GLN A 195 8.29 -20.22 1.00
N ASP A 196 9.29 -20.82 1.66
CA ASP A 196 10.70 -20.41 1.52
C ASP A 196 11.24 -20.60 0.09
N ASN A 197 10.67 -21.52 -0.69
CA ASN A 197 10.99 -21.72 -2.10
C ASN A 197 10.53 -20.56 -3.01
N PHE A 198 9.80 -19.56 -2.49
CA PHE A 198 9.44 -18.36 -3.24
C PHE A 198 10.61 -17.38 -3.36
N MET A 199 11.53 -17.35 -2.38
CA MET A 199 12.62 -16.36 -2.33
C MET A 199 13.38 -16.14 -3.64
N PRO A 200 13.76 -17.17 -4.42
CA PRO A 200 14.50 -16.97 -5.68
C PRO A 200 13.71 -16.21 -6.77
N TYR A 201 12.41 -16.08 -6.63
CA TYR A 201 11.53 -15.40 -7.59
C TYR A 201 11.16 -13.98 -7.17
N GLY A 202 11.52 -13.59 -5.97
CA GLY A 202 11.28 -12.24 -5.45
C GLY A 202 12.31 -11.25 -6.00
N THR A 203 11.86 -10.04 -6.33
CA THR A 203 12.73 -8.92 -6.67
C THR A 203 12.89 -8.04 -5.44
N PRO A 204 14.10 -7.95 -4.84
CA PRO A 204 14.35 -7.07 -3.71
C PRO A 204 14.54 -5.63 -4.18
N PHE A 205 13.97 -4.70 -3.44
CA PHE A 205 14.15 -3.25 -3.58
C PHE A 205 14.72 -2.71 -2.28
N ASP A 206 16.02 -2.46 -2.26
CA ASP A 206 16.68 -1.77 -1.14
C ASP A 206 16.29 -0.30 -1.16
N LEU A 207 15.73 0.20 -0.05
CA LEU A 207 15.26 1.57 0.08
C LEU A 207 15.99 2.27 1.22
N ALA A 208 16.63 3.39 0.90
CA ALA A 208 17.15 4.37 1.84
C ALA A 208 16.27 5.62 1.86
N ALA A 209 16.47 6.50 2.84
CA ALA A 209 15.77 7.78 2.92
C ALA A 209 15.93 8.58 1.61
N GLY A 210 14.82 9.09 1.07
CA GLY A 210 14.77 9.76 -0.25
C GLY A 210 14.50 8.84 -1.43
N GLU A 211 14.36 7.52 -1.20
CA GLU A 211 14.00 6.53 -2.22
C GLU A 211 12.56 6.01 -1.99
N ALA A 212 11.91 5.66 -3.09
CA ALA A 212 10.59 5.06 -3.08
C ALA A 212 10.55 3.84 -4.01
N VAL A 213 9.53 3.00 -3.86
CA VAL A 213 9.22 1.91 -4.78
C VAL A 213 7.76 1.95 -5.17
N PHE A 214 7.48 1.77 -6.47
CA PHE A 214 6.14 1.53 -6.97
C PHE A 214 5.77 0.05 -6.83
N VAL A 215 4.60 -0.21 -6.24
CA VAL A 215 4.02 -1.56 -6.05
C VAL A 215 2.76 -1.67 -6.90
N PRO A 216 2.73 -2.54 -7.93
CA PRO A 216 1.55 -2.80 -8.73
C PRO A 216 0.40 -3.38 -7.92
N VAL A 217 -0.82 -3.17 -8.40
CA VAL A 217 -2.05 -3.76 -7.84
C VAL A 217 -1.91 -5.26 -7.69
N MET A 218 -2.27 -5.80 -6.51
CA MET A 218 -2.25 -7.22 -6.18
C MET A 218 -0.89 -7.91 -6.30
N ALA A 219 0.22 -7.15 -6.33
CA ALA A 219 1.56 -7.73 -6.31
C ALA A 219 1.90 -8.25 -4.91
N PRO A 220 2.16 -9.55 -4.73
CA PRO A 220 2.54 -10.08 -3.43
C PRO A 220 3.90 -9.52 -2.99
N HIS A 221 4.02 -9.18 -1.71
CA HIS A 221 5.26 -8.63 -1.17
C HIS A 221 5.36 -8.81 0.33
N PHE A 222 6.59 -8.71 0.84
CA PHE A 222 6.88 -8.54 2.26
C PHE A 222 7.96 -7.48 2.44
N VAL A 223 8.13 -6.98 3.68
CA VAL A 223 9.13 -5.95 3.99
C VAL A 223 9.96 -6.37 5.20
N ARG A 224 11.27 -6.15 5.12
CA ARG A 224 12.20 -6.21 6.25
C ARG A 224 12.84 -4.85 6.47
N ASN A 225 12.72 -4.32 7.68
CA ASN A 225 13.38 -3.08 8.03
C ASN A 225 14.87 -3.36 8.35
N GLY A 226 15.70 -2.34 8.18
CA GLY A 226 17.11 -2.40 8.53
C GLY A 226 17.35 -2.18 10.03
N PRO A 227 18.63 -2.03 10.45
CA PRO A 227 19.04 -2.01 11.86
C PRO A 227 18.74 -0.69 12.58
N ALA A 228 18.01 0.23 11.97
CA ALA A 228 17.61 1.50 12.55
C ALA A 228 16.10 1.70 12.46
N VAL A 229 15.57 2.65 13.25
CA VAL A 229 14.17 3.09 13.13
C VAL A 229 13.82 3.42 11.69
N SER A 230 12.72 2.87 11.21
CA SER A 230 12.25 3.05 9.85
C SER A 230 10.94 3.83 9.82
N ILE A 231 10.88 4.89 8.99
CA ILE A 231 9.67 5.64 8.71
C ILE A 231 9.43 5.61 7.21
N SER A 232 8.21 5.26 6.80
CA SER A 232 7.78 5.30 5.40
C SER A 232 6.39 5.92 5.27
N LEU A 233 6.19 6.60 4.16
CA LEU A 233 4.88 7.07 3.70
C LEU A 233 4.44 6.22 2.50
N SER A 234 3.32 5.54 2.63
CA SER A 234 2.67 4.83 1.53
C SER A 234 1.53 5.70 1.01
N ILE A 235 1.54 6.02 -0.26
CA ILE A 235 0.44 6.70 -0.94
C ILE A 235 -0.20 5.73 -1.90
N THR A 236 -1.49 5.47 -1.68
CA THR A 236 -2.25 4.50 -2.46
C THR A 236 -3.39 5.15 -3.24
N TRP A 237 -3.78 4.51 -4.33
CA TRP A 237 -4.97 4.89 -5.08
C TRP A 237 -5.58 3.68 -5.79
N ARG A 238 -6.87 3.76 -6.03
CA ARG A 238 -7.55 2.86 -6.97
C ARG A 238 -7.69 3.56 -8.31
N SER A 239 -7.91 2.80 -9.37
CA SER A 239 -8.20 3.32 -10.70
C SER A 239 -9.41 2.61 -11.30
N GLU A 240 -9.98 3.17 -12.37
CA GLU A 240 -11.07 2.49 -13.09
C GLU A 240 -10.66 1.07 -13.51
N TRP A 241 -9.41 0.92 -13.97
CA TRP A 241 -8.87 -0.39 -14.32
C TRP A 241 -8.79 -1.34 -13.12
N SER A 242 -8.28 -0.88 -11.97
CA SER A 242 -8.13 -1.71 -10.78
C SER A 242 -9.47 -2.13 -10.17
N PHE A 243 -10.50 -1.29 -10.30
CA PHE A 243 -11.86 -1.67 -9.93
C PHE A 243 -12.48 -2.69 -10.89
N ALA A 244 -12.23 -2.55 -12.21
CA ALA A 244 -12.71 -3.53 -13.18
C ALA A 244 -12.04 -4.90 -12.98
N GLU A 245 -10.76 -4.94 -12.61
CA GLU A 245 -10.06 -6.19 -12.23
C GLU A 245 -10.68 -6.82 -10.97
N ALA A 246 -10.91 -6.03 -9.92
CA ALA A 246 -11.57 -6.48 -8.70
C ALA A 246 -13.00 -7.01 -8.94
N ASP A 247 -13.80 -6.30 -9.72
CA ASP A 247 -15.15 -6.72 -10.10
C ASP A 247 -15.13 -8.05 -10.90
N ALA A 248 -14.13 -8.21 -11.79
CA ALA A 248 -13.96 -9.46 -12.54
C ALA A 248 -13.59 -10.65 -11.63
N ARG A 249 -12.83 -10.42 -10.55
CA ARG A 249 -12.55 -11.45 -9.53
C ARG A 249 -13.81 -11.80 -8.73
N GLY A 250 -14.64 -10.81 -8.38
CA GLY A 250 -15.96 -11.07 -7.79
C GLY A 250 -16.84 -11.94 -8.68
N CYS A 251 -16.86 -11.68 -10.00
CA CYS A 251 -17.55 -12.54 -10.97
C CYS A 251 -16.97 -13.95 -10.99
N ASN A 252 -15.65 -14.10 -11.00
CA ASN A 252 -15.00 -15.43 -10.98
C ASN A 252 -15.39 -16.22 -9.74
N MET A 253 -15.45 -15.60 -8.57
CA MET A 253 -15.89 -16.28 -7.35
C MET A 253 -17.32 -16.84 -7.48
N LEU A 254 -18.24 -16.09 -8.08
CA LEU A 254 -19.60 -16.63 -8.35
C LEU A 254 -19.57 -17.83 -9.28
N LEU A 255 -18.78 -17.74 -10.36
CA LEU A 255 -18.64 -18.84 -11.30
C LEU A 255 -18.05 -20.10 -10.63
N ARG A 256 -17.06 -19.94 -9.75
CA ARG A 256 -16.50 -21.08 -8.98
C ARG A 256 -17.52 -21.69 -8.03
N ARG A 257 -18.37 -20.88 -7.39
CA ARG A 257 -19.49 -21.38 -6.54
C ARG A 257 -20.50 -22.21 -7.34
N LEU A 258 -20.59 -21.99 -8.65
CA LEU A 258 -21.41 -22.78 -9.57
C LEU A 258 -20.66 -24.00 -10.14
N GLY A 259 -19.47 -24.32 -9.63
CA GLY A 259 -18.65 -25.46 -10.08
C GLY A 259 -17.85 -25.19 -11.37
N LEU A 260 -17.83 -23.94 -11.85
CA LEU A 260 -17.07 -23.59 -13.05
C LEU A 260 -15.61 -23.25 -12.71
N ASN A 261 -14.72 -23.36 -13.68
CA ASN A 261 -13.31 -22.98 -13.54
C ASN A 261 -12.96 -21.78 -14.44
N PRO A 262 -13.30 -20.53 -14.03
CA PRO A 262 -13.05 -19.36 -14.85
C PRO A 262 -11.55 -19.02 -14.89
N ARG A 263 -11.11 -18.49 -16.03
CA ARG A 263 -9.76 -17.93 -16.15
C ARG A 263 -9.63 -16.68 -15.27
N ALA A 264 -8.43 -16.46 -14.71
CA ALA A 264 -8.08 -15.22 -14.01
C ALA A 264 -8.39 -13.99 -14.86
N PRO A 265 -8.72 -12.84 -14.25
CA PRO A 265 -8.75 -11.57 -14.96
C PRO A 265 -7.40 -11.27 -15.61
N GLY A 266 -7.44 -10.77 -16.84
CA GLY A 266 -6.23 -10.35 -17.52
C GLY A 266 -5.62 -9.12 -16.83
N ARG A 267 -4.27 -9.09 -16.75
CA ARG A 267 -3.51 -7.92 -16.28
C ARG A 267 -3.57 -6.80 -17.34
N TYR A 268 -3.16 -5.58 -16.94
CA TYR A 268 -3.10 -4.46 -17.88
C TYR A 268 -2.29 -4.86 -19.14
N PRO A 269 -2.75 -4.50 -20.37
CA PRO A 269 -3.85 -3.56 -20.68
C PRO A 269 -5.27 -4.17 -20.78
N ALA A 270 -5.48 -5.44 -20.37
CA ALA A 270 -6.82 -6.03 -20.40
C ALA A 270 -7.78 -5.26 -19.47
N ARG A 271 -8.99 -5.00 -19.95
CA ARG A 271 -9.99 -4.19 -19.22
C ARG A 271 -11.04 -5.01 -18.46
N ASN A 272 -11.08 -6.32 -18.68
CA ASN A 272 -12.00 -7.27 -18.01
C ASN A 272 -13.49 -6.88 -18.03
N LEU A 273 -13.94 -6.08 -18.98
CA LEU A 273 -15.23 -5.38 -18.97
C LEU A 273 -16.44 -6.33 -18.85
N ALA A 274 -16.43 -7.46 -19.55
CA ALA A 274 -17.58 -8.39 -19.54
C ALA A 274 -17.84 -8.95 -18.13
N LYS A 275 -16.80 -9.46 -17.46
CA LYS A 275 -16.91 -9.97 -16.08
C LYS A 275 -17.20 -8.87 -15.08
N ALA A 276 -16.57 -7.70 -15.23
CA ALA A 276 -16.80 -6.55 -14.37
C ALA A 276 -18.27 -6.06 -14.47
N THR A 277 -18.82 -5.97 -15.67
CA THR A 277 -20.23 -5.59 -15.87
C THR A 277 -21.18 -6.63 -15.28
N ALA A 278 -20.95 -7.91 -15.52
CA ALA A 278 -21.75 -8.99 -14.93
C ALA A 278 -21.78 -8.92 -13.39
N TRP A 279 -20.60 -8.73 -12.78
CA TRP A 279 -20.49 -8.57 -11.32
C TRP A 279 -21.23 -7.34 -10.81
N ARG A 280 -21.06 -6.17 -11.43
CA ARG A 280 -21.73 -4.92 -11.05
C ARG A 280 -23.25 -5.05 -11.11
N THR A 281 -23.76 -5.69 -12.15
CA THR A 281 -25.19 -5.96 -12.31
C THR A 281 -25.70 -6.88 -11.20
N TYR A 282 -25.00 -7.99 -10.94
CA TYR A 282 -25.33 -8.91 -9.86
C TYR A 282 -25.32 -8.22 -8.49
N ALA A 283 -24.25 -7.48 -8.19
CA ALA A 283 -24.10 -6.78 -6.92
C ALA A 283 -25.21 -5.73 -6.68
N LYS A 284 -25.61 -5.01 -7.74
CA LYS A 284 -26.73 -4.06 -7.69
C LYS A 284 -28.07 -4.75 -7.40
N LEU A 285 -28.32 -5.89 -8.06
CA LEU A 285 -29.58 -6.64 -7.87
C LEU A 285 -29.68 -7.31 -6.49
N THR A 286 -28.55 -7.68 -5.90
CA THR A 286 -28.49 -8.39 -4.61
C THR A 286 -28.21 -7.48 -3.41
N GLY A 287 -28.07 -6.17 -3.60
CA GLY A 287 -27.75 -5.21 -2.53
C GLY A 287 -26.34 -5.39 -1.93
N ARG A 288 -25.42 -6.04 -2.62
CA ARG A 288 -24.05 -6.32 -2.17
C ARG A 288 -23.05 -5.21 -2.51
N ARG A 289 -23.44 -3.95 -2.32
CA ARG A 289 -22.54 -2.79 -2.45
C ARG A 289 -22.32 -2.11 -1.12
#